data_df33a3a9f14ea0ee5c4ec6e24899c072
#
_entry.id   df33a3a9f14ea0ee5c4ec6e24899c072
#
_cell.length_a   1.000
_cell.length_b   1.000
_cell.length_c   1.000
_cell.angle_alpha   90.00
_cell.angle_beta   90.00
_cell.angle_gamma   90.00
#
_symmetry.space_group_name_H-M   'P 1'
#
loop_
_entity.id
_entity.type
_entity.pdbx_description
1 polymer ?
#
loop_
_entity_poly.entity_id
_entity_poly.type
_entity_poly.pdbx_seq_one_letter_code
_entity_poly.pdbx_strand_id
1 'polypeptide(L)'
;FKATQDSTGKWKVENLGAPINSMADDFGITFAGKEERGFFCSNRNDARGYDHIYSFERPTITIFIEGIVNDVDEYPIEDATVRIVGKDGLNVKVPVKKDGTYRVELERDIRYVMMASARGYLNQNYELHTGPEEKNETYIVDFFLSPISKPVVIDNIFYDFDKATLRPESKKALDEMIKMLNDNPNVTIELGAHTDRKGTDQYNERLAQRRAQSVVDYLIAGGIEAARLEAKGYGESVPKTINKKMAKQFDFLKEVDVLTDCLLYTSDSAD
;
A
#
# COMPACT_ATOMS: atom_id res chain seq x y z
N PHE A 1 -30.54 -0.21 29.44
CA PHE A 1 -29.95 -1.49 29.07
C PHE A 1 -30.55 -1.99 27.76
N LYS A 2 -29.73 -2.59 26.90
CA LYS A 2 -30.12 -3.28 25.67
C LYS A 2 -30.02 -4.78 25.89
N ALA A 3 -31.08 -5.53 25.59
CA ALA A 3 -31.09 -6.96 25.63
C ALA A 3 -31.16 -7.51 24.20
N THR A 4 -30.22 -8.37 23.84
CA THR A 4 -30.18 -9.07 22.55
C THR A 4 -30.15 -10.57 22.79
N GLN A 5 -30.88 -11.32 21.96
CA GLN A 5 -30.89 -12.78 22.03
C GLN A 5 -29.93 -13.35 20.99
N ASP A 6 -29.04 -14.23 21.38
CA ASP A 6 -28.13 -14.90 20.47
C ASP A 6 -28.82 -16.08 19.73
N SER A 7 -28.11 -16.69 18.78
CA SER A 7 -28.61 -17.80 17.98
C SER A 7 -29.00 -19.04 18.80
N THR A 8 -28.56 -19.11 20.06
CA THR A 8 -28.91 -20.22 21.00
C THR A 8 -30.11 -19.87 21.88
N GLY A 9 -30.70 -18.68 21.74
CA GLY A 9 -31.81 -18.22 22.56
C GLY A 9 -31.40 -17.59 23.90
N LYS A 10 -30.10 -17.45 24.18
CA LYS A 10 -29.58 -16.84 25.40
C LYS A 10 -29.58 -15.29 25.28
N TRP A 11 -30.07 -14.64 26.32
CA TRP A 11 -30.09 -13.19 26.39
C TRP A 11 -28.74 -12.64 26.86
N LYS A 12 -28.22 -11.66 26.09
CA LYS A 12 -27.10 -10.79 26.46
C LYS A 12 -27.68 -9.42 26.81
N VAL A 13 -27.33 -8.92 27.99
CA VAL A 13 -27.76 -7.59 28.45
C VAL A 13 -26.54 -6.70 28.60
N GLU A 14 -26.58 -5.52 28.00
CA GLU A 14 -25.53 -4.53 28.06
C GLU A 14 -26.07 -3.16 28.48
N ASN A 15 -25.27 -2.40 29.23
CA ASN A 15 -25.57 -1.02 29.56
C ASN A 15 -25.19 -0.18 28.35
N LEU A 16 -26.12 0.68 27.87
CA LEU A 16 -25.87 1.55 26.72
C LEU A 16 -24.90 2.70 27.02
N GLY A 17 -24.58 2.92 28.30
CA GLY A 17 -23.67 3.98 28.70
C GLY A 17 -24.23 5.40 28.51
N ALA A 18 -23.41 6.39 28.84
CA ALA A 18 -23.73 7.78 28.55
C ALA A 18 -23.75 8.03 27.02
N PRO A 19 -24.63 8.90 26.50
CA PRO A 19 -25.58 9.75 27.23
C PRO A 19 -26.94 9.10 27.52
N ILE A 20 -27.18 7.86 27.05
CA ILE A 20 -28.51 7.21 27.23
C ILE A 20 -28.74 6.89 28.71
N ASN A 21 -27.83 6.13 29.32
CA ASN A 21 -27.89 5.84 30.74
C ASN A 21 -27.15 6.91 31.56
N SER A 22 -27.80 7.36 32.62
CA SER A 22 -27.25 8.31 33.59
C SER A 22 -27.28 7.76 35.01
N MET A 23 -27.01 8.58 36.01
CA MET A 23 -27.22 8.25 37.43
C MET A 23 -28.65 8.43 37.91
N ALA A 24 -29.52 8.93 37.02
CA ALA A 24 -30.94 9.13 37.27
C ALA A 24 -31.78 7.98 36.71
N ASP A 25 -33.11 8.07 36.83
CA ASP A 25 -33.99 7.10 36.23
C ASP A 25 -34.11 7.36 34.71
N ASP A 26 -33.72 6.38 33.91
CA ASP A 26 -33.77 6.44 32.45
C ASP A 26 -34.61 5.27 31.90
N PHE A 27 -35.68 5.59 31.13
CA PHE A 27 -36.60 4.58 30.64
C PHE A 27 -37.29 4.98 29.35
N GLY A 28 -38.09 4.08 28.79
CA GLY A 28 -38.96 4.37 27.64
C GLY A 28 -38.21 4.70 26.35
N ILE A 29 -37.03 4.12 26.11
CA ILE A 29 -36.27 4.38 24.88
C ILE A 29 -37.05 3.91 23.65
N THR A 30 -37.12 4.76 22.64
CA THR A 30 -37.66 4.47 21.31
C THR A 30 -36.67 4.82 20.22
N PHE A 31 -36.69 4.09 19.12
CA PHE A 31 -35.85 4.34 17.97
C PHE A 31 -36.67 4.74 16.75
N ALA A 32 -36.18 5.65 15.93
CA ALA A 32 -36.79 6.05 14.67
C ALA A 32 -36.38 5.05 13.55
N GLY A 33 -37.12 3.95 13.46
CA GLY A 33 -36.87 2.92 12.47
C GLY A 33 -35.55 2.17 12.73
N LYS A 34 -34.69 2.12 11.72
CA LYS A 34 -33.35 1.51 11.80
C LYS A 34 -32.25 2.51 12.19
N GLU A 35 -32.60 3.77 12.34
CA GLU A 35 -31.66 4.85 12.67
C GLU A 35 -31.33 4.82 14.17
N GLU A 36 -30.08 5.10 14.49
CA GLU A 36 -29.63 5.20 15.88
C GLU A 36 -29.97 6.60 16.46
N ARG A 37 -31.19 7.05 16.24
CA ARG A 37 -31.80 8.24 16.85
C ARG A 37 -33.14 7.92 17.42
N GLY A 38 -33.57 8.69 18.40
CA GLY A 38 -34.86 8.46 19.04
C GLY A 38 -35.10 9.34 20.25
N PHE A 39 -35.93 8.84 21.13
CA PHE A 39 -36.31 9.53 22.35
C PHE A 39 -36.23 8.58 23.53
N PHE A 40 -35.97 9.12 24.71
CA PHE A 40 -36.09 8.41 25.98
C PHE A 40 -36.57 9.37 27.07
N CYS A 41 -37.10 8.82 28.15
CA CYS A 41 -37.52 9.59 29.31
C CYS A 41 -36.46 9.52 30.40
N SER A 42 -36.24 10.63 31.10
CA SER A 42 -35.32 10.70 32.22
C SER A 42 -35.67 11.88 33.14
N ASN A 43 -35.42 11.68 34.43
CA ASN A 43 -35.51 12.77 35.42
C ASN A 43 -34.15 13.42 35.69
N ARG A 44 -33.14 13.14 34.83
CA ARG A 44 -31.83 13.83 34.89
C ARG A 44 -32.01 15.33 34.83
N ASN A 45 -31.22 16.05 35.60
CA ASN A 45 -31.24 17.52 35.64
C ASN A 45 -32.51 18.18 36.15
N ASP A 46 -33.51 17.45 36.70
CA ASP A 46 -34.65 18.02 37.37
C ASP A 46 -34.56 17.77 38.89
N ALA A 47 -34.32 18.81 39.65
CA ALA A 47 -34.23 18.72 41.12
C ALA A 47 -35.53 18.31 41.82
N ARG A 48 -36.64 18.36 41.15
CA ARG A 48 -37.98 17.96 41.65
C ARG A 48 -38.31 16.51 41.32
N GLY A 49 -37.47 15.84 40.47
CA GLY A 49 -37.61 14.47 40.08
C GLY A 49 -38.68 14.22 38.99
N TYR A 50 -39.09 15.25 38.23
CA TYR A 50 -39.99 15.05 37.09
C TYR A 50 -39.28 14.48 35.88
N ASP A 51 -39.98 13.63 35.16
CA ASP A 51 -39.47 13.04 33.91
C ASP A 51 -39.62 13.99 32.74
N HIS A 52 -38.59 14.05 31.93
CA HIS A 52 -38.55 14.81 30.69
C HIS A 52 -38.25 13.89 29.51
N ILE A 53 -38.68 14.24 28.31
CA ILE A 53 -38.35 13.53 27.07
C ILE A 53 -37.10 14.14 26.48
N TYR A 54 -36.11 13.31 26.30
CA TYR A 54 -34.84 13.66 25.65
C TYR A 54 -34.76 13.00 24.27
N SER A 55 -34.23 13.73 23.31
CA SER A 55 -33.84 13.15 22.02
C SER A 55 -32.41 12.71 22.09
N PHE A 56 -32.06 11.63 21.39
CA PHE A 56 -30.69 11.23 21.13
C PHE A 56 -30.51 10.99 19.65
N GLU A 57 -29.28 11.24 19.19
CA GLU A 57 -28.83 10.90 17.87
C GLU A 57 -27.38 10.41 18.01
N ARG A 58 -27.14 9.21 17.52
CA ARG A 58 -25.79 8.71 17.40
C ARG A 58 -25.28 9.08 16.00
N PRO A 59 -24.24 9.89 15.88
CA PRO A 59 -23.75 10.27 14.57
C PRO A 59 -23.32 9.01 13.82
N THR A 60 -23.79 8.87 12.58
CA THR A 60 -23.29 7.84 11.68
C THR A 60 -21.84 8.18 11.36
N ILE A 61 -20.93 7.33 11.83
CA ILE A 61 -19.52 7.48 11.52
C ILE A 61 -19.28 6.86 10.15
N THR A 62 -18.78 7.68 9.24
CA THR A 62 -18.48 7.28 7.87
C THR A 62 -16.97 7.23 7.70
N ILE A 63 -16.47 6.08 7.30
CA ILE A 63 -15.06 5.86 6.97
C ILE A 63 -14.94 5.79 5.46
N PHE A 64 -14.06 6.61 4.90
CA PHE A 64 -13.74 6.57 3.48
C PHE A 64 -12.29 6.15 3.27
N ILE A 65 -12.07 5.48 2.16
CA ILE A 65 -10.75 5.40 1.55
C ILE A 65 -10.80 6.09 0.20
N GLU A 66 -9.80 6.90 -0.08
CA GLU A 66 -9.64 7.57 -1.36
C GLU A 66 -8.15 7.65 -1.73
N GLY A 67 -7.87 7.90 -2.98
CA GLY A 67 -6.51 8.05 -3.48
C GLY A 67 -6.47 8.12 -5.00
N ILE A 68 -5.28 8.03 -5.54
CA ILE A 68 -5.02 8.03 -6.97
C ILE A 68 -4.36 6.73 -7.42
N VAL A 69 -4.57 6.38 -8.69
CA VAL A 69 -3.83 5.32 -9.36
C VAL A 69 -3.12 5.93 -10.57
N ASN A 70 -1.83 6.14 -10.42
CA ASN A 70 -0.98 6.75 -11.44
C ASN A 70 0.10 5.74 -11.89
N ASP A 71 0.76 6.04 -13.00
CA ASP A 71 2.01 5.40 -13.35
C ASP A 71 3.19 6.00 -12.56
N VAL A 72 4.38 5.41 -12.73
CA VAL A 72 5.62 5.88 -12.08
C VAL A 72 6.07 7.26 -12.54
N ASP A 73 5.53 7.78 -13.63
CA ASP A 73 5.77 9.12 -14.17
C ASP A 73 4.69 10.12 -13.71
N GLU A 74 3.82 9.70 -12.75
CA GLU A 74 2.72 10.48 -12.14
C GLU A 74 1.54 10.78 -13.09
N TYR A 75 1.38 10.03 -14.20
CA TYR A 75 0.23 10.16 -15.08
C TYR A 75 -0.92 9.24 -14.63
N PRO A 76 -2.18 9.72 -14.65
CA PRO A 76 -3.35 8.91 -14.31
C PRO A 76 -3.51 7.71 -15.23
N ILE A 77 -3.89 6.56 -14.68
CA ILE A 77 -4.18 5.35 -15.44
C ILE A 77 -5.71 5.17 -15.51
N GLU A 78 -6.31 5.61 -16.63
CA GLU A 78 -7.78 5.65 -16.80
C GLU A 78 -8.48 4.28 -16.68
N ASP A 79 -7.82 3.20 -17.17
CA ASP A 79 -8.38 1.83 -17.16
C ASP A 79 -8.00 1.03 -15.90
N ALA A 80 -7.46 1.70 -14.88
CA ALA A 80 -7.11 1.04 -13.64
C ALA A 80 -8.36 0.68 -12.83
N THR A 81 -8.19 -0.33 -11.99
CA THR A 81 -9.21 -0.75 -11.03
C THR A 81 -8.58 -1.01 -9.67
N VAL A 82 -9.29 -0.63 -8.61
CA VAL A 82 -8.91 -0.97 -7.25
C VAL A 82 -9.89 -2.01 -6.72
N ARG A 83 -9.40 -3.20 -6.43
CA ARG A 83 -10.17 -4.24 -5.76
C ARG A 83 -9.96 -4.13 -4.26
N ILE A 84 -11.03 -4.16 -3.48
CA ILE A 84 -10.99 -4.08 -2.03
C ILE A 84 -11.71 -5.29 -1.46
N VAL A 85 -11.03 -6.03 -0.60
CA VAL A 85 -11.55 -7.22 0.07
C VAL A 85 -11.41 -7.02 1.58
N GLY A 86 -12.51 -7.09 2.30
CA GLY A 86 -12.56 -6.92 3.75
C GLY A 86 -12.91 -8.20 4.49
N LYS A 87 -12.51 -8.30 5.76
CA LYS A 87 -12.93 -9.38 6.66
C LYS A 87 -14.40 -9.33 7.03
N ASP A 88 -15.06 -8.20 6.79
CA ASP A 88 -16.53 -8.00 6.90
C ASP A 88 -17.33 -8.66 5.77
N GLY A 89 -16.63 -9.22 4.76
CA GLY A 89 -17.21 -9.80 3.56
C GLY A 89 -17.31 -8.84 2.39
N LEU A 90 -16.85 -7.58 2.53
CA LEU A 90 -16.74 -6.65 1.41
C LEU A 90 -15.82 -7.24 0.33
N ASN A 91 -16.27 -7.24 -0.90
CA ASN A 91 -15.48 -7.63 -2.08
C ASN A 91 -15.96 -6.81 -3.27
N VAL A 92 -15.36 -5.65 -3.44
CA VAL A 92 -15.72 -4.69 -4.49
C VAL A 92 -14.56 -4.46 -5.44
N LYS A 93 -14.89 -4.19 -6.70
CA LYS A 93 -13.96 -3.75 -7.73
C LYS A 93 -14.40 -2.35 -8.18
N VAL A 94 -13.58 -1.37 -7.88
CA VAL A 94 -13.85 0.04 -8.12
C VAL A 94 -13.09 0.49 -9.35
N PRO A 95 -13.77 0.91 -10.43
CA PRO A 95 -13.09 1.54 -11.55
C PRO A 95 -12.56 2.90 -11.12
N VAL A 96 -11.35 3.19 -11.54
CA VAL A 96 -10.71 4.49 -11.33
C VAL A 96 -11.33 5.50 -12.29
N LYS A 97 -11.52 6.74 -11.85
CA LYS A 97 -12.00 7.82 -12.71
C LYS A 97 -10.91 8.25 -13.70
N LYS A 98 -11.28 9.05 -14.71
CA LYS A 98 -10.35 9.57 -15.73
C LYS A 98 -9.19 10.39 -15.17
N ASP A 99 -9.41 11.02 -14.03
CA ASP A 99 -8.38 11.79 -13.30
C ASP A 99 -7.49 10.93 -12.39
N GLY A 100 -7.63 9.61 -12.47
CA GLY A 100 -6.88 8.66 -11.63
C GLY A 100 -7.47 8.45 -10.25
N THR A 101 -8.53 9.15 -9.85
CA THR A 101 -9.06 9.09 -8.47
C THR A 101 -10.01 7.91 -8.25
N TYR A 102 -10.04 7.41 -7.02
CA TYR A 102 -11.04 6.46 -6.55
C TYR A 102 -11.47 6.82 -5.13
N ARG A 103 -12.68 6.40 -4.72
CA ARG A 103 -13.21 6.58 -3.37
C ARG A 103 -14.21 5.49 -3.05
N VAL A 104 -14.11 4.93 -1.83
CA VAL A 104 -14.99 3.87 -1.32
C VAL A 104 -15.29 4.11 0.14
N GLU A 105 -16.53 3.83 0.54
CA GLU A 105 -16.93 3.79 1.94
C GLU A 105 -16.58 2.43 2.54
N LEU A 106 -16.01 2.44 3.74
CA LEU A 106 -15.56 1.25 4.47
C LEU A 106 -16.21 1.21 5.86
N GLU A 107 -16.22 0.02 6.45
CA GLU A 107 -16.60 -0.17 7.85
C GLU A 107 -15.38 0.07 8.78
N ARG A 108 -15.66 0.44 10.02
CA ARG A 108 -14.63 0.65 11.03
C ARG A 108 -14.16 -0.67 11.66
N ASP A 109 -12.95 -0.66 12.19
CA ASP A 109 -12.31 -1.80 12.89
C ASP A 109 -12.21 -3.07 12.04
N ILE A 110 -12.02 -2.89 10.72
CA ILE A 110 -11.90 -3.97 9.74
C ILE A 110 -10.54 -3.94 9.06
N ARG A 111 -10.01 -5.13 8.77
CA ARG A 111 -8.83 -5.27 7.92
C ARG A 111 -9.25 -5.48 6.48
N TYR A 112 -8.68 -4.66 5.60
CA TYR A 112 -8.88 -4.67 4.17
C TYR A 112 -7.58 -4.97 3.44
N VAL A 113 -7.67 -5.77 2.38
CA VAL A 113 -6.62 -5.94 1.39
C VAL A 113 -7.09 -5.27 0.11
N MET A 114 -6.26 -4.39 -0.41
CA MET A 114 -6.52 -3.64 -1.62
C MET A 114 -5.53 -4.05 -2.70
N MET A 115 -5.98 -4.11 -3.94
CA MET A 115 -5.13 -4.38 -5.09
C MET A 115 -5.48 -3.42 -6.22
N ALA A 116 -4.54 -2.57 -6.57
CA ALA A 116 -4.60 -1.77 -7.79
C ALA A 116 -4.04 -2.58 -8.97
N SER A 117 -4.75 -2.55 -10.09
CA SER A 117 -4.39 -3.29 -11.30
C SER A 117 -4.81 -2.52 -12.55
N ALA A 118 -3.98 -2.57 -13.59
CA ALA A 118 -4.27 -2.05 -14.91
C ALA A 118 -3.62 -2.90 -15.99
N ARG A 119 -4.17 -2.90 -17.19
CA ARG A 119 -3.62 -3.67 -18.31
C ARG A 119 -2.25 -3.12 -18.72
N GLY A 120 -1.23 -3.99 -18.74
CA GLY A 120 0.14 -3.62 -19.08
C GLY A 120 0.96 -3.03 -17.93
N TYR A 121 0.44 -3.09 -16.72
CA TYR A 121 1.11 -2.65 -15.49
C TYR A 121 1.25 -3.79 -14.48
N LEU A 122 2.24 -3.68 -13.61
CA LEU A 122 2.37 -4.55 -12.45
C LEU A 122 1.32 -4.18 -11.41
N ASN A 123 0.68 -5.18 -10.81
CA ASN A 123 -0.26 -4.96 -9.72
C ASN A 123 0.47 -4.51 -8.46
N GLN A 124 -0.22 -3.74 -7.63
CA GLN A 124 0.28 -3.32 -6.32
C GLN A 124 -0.77 -3.59 -5.26
N ASN A 125 -0.37 -4.26 -4.17
CA ASN A 125 -1.22 -4.54 -3.02
C ASN A 125 -0.91 -3.61 -1.86
N TYR A 126 -1.96 -3.28 -1.10
CA TYR A 126 -1.89 -2.53 0.13
C TYR A 126 -2.81 -3.14 1.17
N GLU A 127 -2.35 -3.23 2.41
CA GLU A 127 -3.16 -3.66 3.54
C GLU A 127 -3.51 -2.46 4.40
N LEU A 128 -4.81 -2.30 4.68
CA LEU A 128 -5.35 -1.26 5.54
C LEU A 128 -6.08 -1.91 6.72
N HIS A 129 -5.90 -1.35 7.90
CA HIS A 129 -6.77 -1.60 9.04
C HIS A 129 -7.44 -0.28 9.43
N THR A 130 -8.76 -0.20 9.23
CA THR A 130 -9.56 0.92 9.75
C THR A 130 -9.64 0.78 11.26
N GLY A 131 -9.36 1.87 11.99
CA GLY A 131 -9.41 1.87 13.45
C GLY A 131 -10.85 1.85 13.99
N PRO A 132 -10.98 1.76 15.34
CA PRO A 132 -12.26 1.90 16.03
C PRO A 132 -12.67 3.38 16.14
N GLU A 133 -12.65 4.08 15.01
CA GLU A 133 -12.82 5.54 14.94
C GLU A 133 -14.15 6.00 15.54
N GLU A 134 -14.10 7.09 16.31
CA GLU A 134 -15.28 7.76 16.90
C GLU A 134 -15.73 8.97 16.08
N LYS A 135 -15.06 9.27 14.98
CA LYS A 135 -15.31 10.37 14.05
C LYS A 135 -15.26 9.87 12.61
N ASN A 136 -15.80 10.68 11.70
CA ASN A 136 -15.58 10.46 10.27
C ASN A 136 -14.09 10.53 9.97
N GLU A 137 -13.59 9.54 9.27
CA GLU A 137 -12.18 9.43 8.89
C GLU A 137 -12.07 9.15 7.39
N THR A 138 -11.00 9.66 6.79
CA THR A 138 -10.67 9.38 5.39
C THR A 138 -9.22 8.93 5.32
N TYR A 139 -9.02 7.69 4.89
CA TYR A 139 -7.70 7.12 4.64
C TYR A 139 -7.28 7.44 3.22
N ILE A 140 -6.05 7.90 3.04
CA ILE A 140 -5.48 8.19 1.71
C ILE A 140 -4.51 7.09 1.35
N VAL A 141 -4.77 6.40 0.23
CA VAL A 141 -3.88 5.36 -0.30
C VAL A 141 -3.70 5.57 -1.79
N ASP A 142 -2.48 5.94 -2.16
CA ASP A 142 -2.09 6.17 -3.55
C ASP A 142 -1.32 4.97 -4.09
N PHE A 143 -1.59 4.63 -5.35
CA PHE A 143 -0.91 3.55 -6.07
C PHE A 143 -0.13 4.12 -7.26
N PHE A 144 1.12 3.68 -7.40
CA PHE A 144 1.98 4.04 -8.50
C PHE A 144 2.42 2.77 -9.24
N LEU A 145 1.73 2.45 -10.34
CA LEU A 145 1.94 1.20 -11.05
C LEU A 145 3.08 1.31 -12.07
N SER A 146 3.96 0.33 -12.07
CA SER A 146 5.05 0.23 -13.04
C SER A 146 4.57 -0.47 -14.31
N PRO A 147 4.82 0.10 -15.51
CA PRO A 147 4.50 -0.57 -16.76
C PRO A 147 5.40 -1.79 -16.97
N ILE A 148 4.83 -2.92 -17.39
CA ILE A 148 5.56 -4.18 -17.64
C ILE A 148 6.57 -4.02 -18.79
N SER A 149 6.32 -3.10 -19.72
CA SER A 149 7.16 -2.88 -20.89
C SER A 149 8.44 -2.09 -20.64
N LYS A 150 8.57 -1.45 -19.47
CA LYS A 150 9.76 -0.65 -19.12
C LYS A 150 10.60 -1.40 -18.08
N PRO A 151 11.95 -1.40 -18.20
CA PRO A 151 12.81 -1.87 -17.13
C PRO A 151 12.56 -1.08 -15.84
N VAL A 152 12.43 -1.80 -14.72
CA VAL A 152 12.35 -1.21 -13.39
C VAL A 152 13.77 -1.14 -12.82
N VAL A 153 14.23 0.06 -12.50
CA VAL A 153 15.52 0.23 -11.81
C VAL A 153 15.33 -0.06 -10.34
N ILE A 154 16.14 -0.97 -9.81
CA ILE A 154 16.14 -1.31 -8.40
C ILE A 154 17.30 -0.59 -7.75
N ASP A 155 16.99 0.45 -7.03
CA ASP A 155 17.96 1.21 -6.26
C ASP A 155 18.33 0.48 -4.95
N ASN A 156 19.45 0.86 -4.34
CA ASN A 156 19.91 0.37 -3.03
C ASN A 156 20.29 -1.11 -2.97
N ILE A 157 20.78 -1.67 -4.08
CA ILE A 157 21.46 -2.97 -4.09
C ILE A 157 22.97 -2.73 -4.01
N PHE A 158 23.55 -3.06 -2.87
CA PHE A 158 24.96 -2.79 -2.57
C PHE A 158 25.77 -4.08 -2.50
N TYR A 159 26.99 -3.99 -3.00
CA TYR A 159 28.02 -5.04 -2.95
C TYR A 159 29.31 -4.48 -2.36
N ASP A 160 30.12 -5.33 -1.75
CA ASP A 160 31.50 -4.95 -1.45
C ASP A 160 32.31 -4.80 -2.73
N PHE A 161 33.38 -4.03 -2.66
CA PHE A 161 34.29 -3.87 -3.79
C PHE A 161 34.75 -5.23 -4.30
N ASP A 162 34.62 -5.41 -5.61
CA ASP A 162 35.03 -6.66 -6.32
C ASP A 162 34.32 -7.94 -5.83
N LYS A 163 33.17 -7.83 -5.17
CA LYS A 163 32.38 -8.97 -4.70
C LYS A 163 30.98 -9.00 -5.30
N ALA A 164 30.37 -10.18 -5.24
CA ALA A 164 28.98 -10.42 -5.56
C ALA A 164 28.13 -10.73 -4.30
N THR A 165 28.73 -10.62 -3.11
CA THR A 165 28.01 -10.83 -1.85
C THR A 165 27.15 -9.60 -1.56
N LEU A 166 25.84 -9.81 -1.41
CA LEU A 166 24.89 -8.78 -1.07
C LEU A 166 25.17 -8.25 0.34
N ARG A 167 25.21 -6.93 0.47
CA ARG A 167 25.34 -6.27 1.77
C ARG A 167 23.99 -6.28 2.51
N PRO A 168 24.00 -6.25 3.86
CA PRO A 168 22.78 -6.27 4.67
C PRO A 168 21.81 -5.14 4.35
N GLU A 169 22.31 -3.99 3.91
CA GLU A 169 21.53 -2.81 3.54
C GLU A 169 20.63 -3.05 2.31
N SER A 170 21.01 -4.01 1.45
CA SER A 170 20.24 -4.40 0.27
C SER A 170 18.95 -5.16 0.60
N LYS A 171 18.82 -5.72 1.82
CA LYS A 171 17.70 -6.59 2.19
C LYS A 171 16.35 -5.91 2.00
N LYS A 172 16.22 -4.66 2.41
CA LYS A 172 14.96 -3.94 2.30
C LYS A 172 14.46 -3.86 0.86
N ALA A 173 15.35 -3.48 -0.07
CA ALA A 173 15.00 -3.38 -1.50
C ALA A 173 14.65 -4.76 -2.09
N LEU A 174 15.35 -5.81 -1.66
CA LEU A 174 15.09 -7.19 -2.10
C LEU A 174 13.78 -7.74 -1.54
N ASP A 175 13.44 -7.42 -0.29
CA ASP A 175 12.16 -7.81 0.32
C ASP A 175 10.97 -7.08 -0.35
N GLU A 176 11.14 -5.82 -0.74
CA GLU A 176 10.16 -5.08 -1.54
C GLU A 176 9.97 -5.73 -2.93
N MET A 177 11.05 -6.23 -3.54
CA MET A 177 10.98 -6.97 -4.80
C MET A 177 10.27 -8.32 -4.63
N ILE A 178 10.52 -9.06 -3.56
CA ILE A 178 9.79 -10.28 -3.23
C ILE A 178 8.29 -10.00 -3.13
N LYS A 179 7.91 -8.91 -2.43
CA LYS A 179 6.52 -8.49 -2.34
C LYS A 179 5.93 -8.21 -3.73
N MET A 180 6.61 -7.41 -4.54
CA MET A 180 6.17 -7.08 -5.91
C MET A 180 5.95 -8.34 -6.76
N LEU A 181 6.87 -9.34 -6.68
CA LEU A 181 6.75 -10.58 -7.42
C LEU A 181 5.61 -11.49 -6.91
N ASN A 182 5.32 -11.47 -5.62
CA ASN A 182 4.19 -12.17 -5.03
C ASN A 182 2.85 -11.51 -5.43
N ASP A 183 2.81 -10.18 -5.53
CA ASP A 183 1.65 -9.43 -6.03
C ASP A 183 1.39 -9.71 -7.53
N ASN A 184 2.40 -10.22 -8.26
CA ASN A 184 2.36 -10.48 -9.70
C ASN A 184 2.82 -11.91 -10.04
N PRO A 185 2.08 -12.96 -9.65
CA PRO A 185 2.55 -14.35 -9.73
C PRO A 185 2.82 -14.85 -11.16
N ASN A 186 2.23 -14.24 -12.18
CA ASN A 186 2.38 -14.63 -13.59
C ASN A 186 3.51 -13.89 -14.31
N VAL A 187 4.23 -13.00 -13.62
CA VAL A 187 5.33 -12.22 -14.21
C VAL A 187 6.63 -12.98 -14.07
N THR A 188 7.38 -13.06 -15.16
CA THR A 188 8.79 -13.50 -15.21
C THR A 188 9.67 -12.28 -15.39
N ILE A 189 10.84 -12.26 -14.78
CA ILE A 189 11.76 -11.13 -14.84
C ILE A 189 13.18 -11.57 -15.20
N GLU A 190 13.86 -10.73 -15.97
CA GLU A 190 15.31 -10.76 -16.15
C GLU A 190 15.94 -9.76 -15.17
N LEU A 191 16.90 -10.21 -14.39
CA LEU A 191 17.67 -9.40 -13.46
C LEU A 191 19.00 -9.03 -14.09
N GLY A 192 19.06 -7.81 -14.63
CA GLY A 192 20.27 -7.28 -15.26
C GLY A 192 21.20 -6.63 -14.22
N ALA A 193 22.47 -6.98 -14.21
CA ALA A 193 23.48 -6.28 -13.45
C ALA A 193 24.53 -5.64 -14.37
N HIS A 194 24.99 -4.47 -13.96
CA HIS A 194 25.97 -3.66 -14.68
C HIS A 194 27.19 -3.38 -13.81
N THR A 195 28.31 -3.07 -14.43
CA THR A 195 29.56 -2.65 -13.78
C THR A 195 30.03 -1.33 -14.40
N ASP A 196 30.95 -0.65 -13.71
CA ASP A 196 31.73 0.44 -14.30
C ASP A 196 32.76 -0.12 -15.29
N ARG A 197 33.54 0.76 -15.95
CA ARG A 197 34.55 0.42 -16.95
C ARG A 197 35.92 0.03 -16.37
N LYS A 198 36.01 -0.15 -15.06
CA LYS A 198 37.27 -0.59 -14.43
C LYS A 198 37.45 -2.09 -14.60
N GLY A 199 38.41 -2.49 -15.39
CA GLY A 199 38.71 -3.88 -15.65
C GLY A 199 38.68 -4.24 -17.14
N THR A 200 38.60 -5.51 -17.44
CA THR A 200 38.38 -6.00 -18.82
C THR A 200 36.91 -6.35 -18.99
N ASP A 201 36.40 -6.24 -20.22
CA ASP A 201 35.00 -6.54 -20.55
C ASP A 201 34.58 -7.90 -20.03
N GLN A 202 35.40 -8.95 -20.25
CA GLN A 202 35.12 -10.31 -19.78
C GLN A 202 35.08 -10.41 -18.25
N TYR A 203 35.90 -9.63 -17.56
CA TYR A 203 35.90 -9.59 -16.10
C TYR A 203 34.64 -8.92 -15.58
N ASN A 204 34.29 -7.78 -16.16
CA ASN A 204 33.12 -7.01 -15.81
C ASN A 204 31.82 -7.80 -16.08
N GLU A 205 31.72 -8.48 -17.20
CA GLU A 205 30.58 -9.35 -17.52
C GLU A 205 30.44 -10.50 -16.49
N ARG A 206 31.55 -11.16 -16.13
CA ARG A 206 31.52 -12.23 -15.10
C ARG A 206 31.16 -11.70 -13.71
N LEU A 207 31.63 -10.52 -13.34
CA LEU A 207 31.29 -9.90 -12.07
C LEU A 207 29.79 -9.51 -12.04
N ALA A 208 29.32 -8.89 -13.11
CA ALA A 208 27.90 -8.57 -13.26
C ALA A 208 27.01 -9.83 -13.21
N GLN A 209 27.40 -10.90 -13.93
CA GLN A 209 26.64 -12.15 -13.88
C GLN A 209 26.58 -12.75 -12.47
N ARG A 210 27.68 -12.75 -11.71
CA ARG A 210 27.66 -13.21 -10.32
C ARG A 210 26.82 -12.35 -9.41
N ARG A 211 26.77 -11.01 -9.65
CA ARG A 211 25.92 -10.06 -8.91
C ARG A 211 24.45 -10.30 -9.20
N ALA A 212 24.07 -10.42 -10.47
CA ALA A 212 22.69 -10.77 -10.85
C ALA A 212 22.27 -12.11 -10.23
N GLN A 213 23.16 -13.12 -10.28
CA GLN A 213 22.88 -14.44 -9.69
C GLN A 213 22.66 -14.36 -8.17
N SER A 214 23.44 -13.57 -7.44
CA SER A 214 23.27 -13.43 -5.99
C SER A 214 21.92 -12.79 -5.61
N VAL A 215 21.37 -11.91 -6.46
CA VAL A 215 20.00 -11.38 -6.29
C VAL A 215 18.98 -12.48 -6.56
N VAL A 216 19.12 -13.23 -7.66
CA VAL A 216 18.24 -14.37 -7.97
C VAL A 216 18.23 -15.38 -6.81
N ASP A 217 19.39 -15.74 -6.29
CA ASP A 217 19.50 -16.69 -5.17
C ASP A 217 18.78 -16.17 -3.91
N TYR A 218 18.87 -14.87 -3.63
CA TYR A 218 18.14 -14.24 -2.53
C TYR A 218 16.62 -14.31 -2.73
N LEU A 219 16.13 -14.01 -3.92
CA LEU A 219 14.70 -14.07 -4.26
C LEU A 219 14.15 -15.50 -4.17
N ILE A 220 14.92 -16.49 -4.63
CA ILE A 220 14.57 -17.91 -4.49
C ILE A 220 14.51 -18.31 -3.02
N ALA A 221 15.49 -17.89 -2.21
CA ALA A 221 15.47 -18.11 -0.76
C ALA A 221 14.26 -17.43 -0.08
N GLY A 222 13.78 -16.33 -0.64
CA GLY A 222 12.55 -15.62 -0.24
C GLY A 222 11.25 -16.24 -0.75
N GLY A 223 11.33 -17.39 -1.45
CA GLY A 223 10.14 -18.15 -1.88
C GLY A 223 9.67 -17.88 -3.32
N ILE A 224 10.41 -17.11 -4.12
CA ILE A 224 10.08 -16.91 -5.53
C ILE A 224 10.54 -18.13 -6.36
N GLU A 225 9.68 -18.61 -7.25
CA GLU A 225 10.00 -19.76 -8.11
C GLU A 225 11.15 -19.44 -9.07
N ALA A 226 12.17 -20.31 -9.12
CA ALA A 226 13.35 -20.14 -9.97
C ALA A 226 13.01 -19.96 -11.46
N ALA A 227 11.95 -20.64 -11.95
CA ALA A 227 11.48 -20.54 -13.33
C ALA A 227 10.99 -19.13 -13.74
N ARG A 228 10.75 -18.27 -12.77
CA ARG A 228 10.32 -16.88 -12.99
C ARG A 228 11.48 -15.88 -13.05
N LEU A 229 12.72 -16.33 -12.79
CA LEU A 229 13.88 -15.46 -12.59
C LEU A 229 14.98 -15.84 -13.56
N GLU A 230 15.53 -14.85 -14.27
CA GLU A 230 16.71 -15.00 -15.12
C GLU A 230 17.78 -14.00 -14.69
N ALA A 231 18.99 -14.47 -14.42
CA ALA A 231 20.13 -13.62 -14.09
C ALA A 231 20.95 -13.30 -15.33
N LYS A 232 21.25 -12.01 -15.57
CA LYS A 232 22.05 -11.58 -16.71
C LYS A 232 23.03 -10.48 -16.37
N GLY A 233 24.30 -10.76 -16.60
CA GLY A 233 25.39 -9.80 -16.48
C GLY A 233 25.59 -9.05 -17.78
N TYR A 234 25.43 -7.75 -17.75
CA TYR A 234 25.69 -6.87 -18.90
C TYR A 234 27.08 -6.23 -18.87
N GLY A 235 27.80 -6.35 -17.74
CA GLY A 235 29.08 -5.67 -17.57
C GLY A 235 28.94 -4.17 -17.87
N GLU A 236 29.81 -3.65 -18.72
CA GLU A 236 29.80 -2.25 -19.18
C GLU A 236 29.11 -2.05 -20.54
N SER A 237 28.61 -3.11 -21.17
CA SER A 237 28.09 -3.08 -22.55
C SER A 237 26.81 -2.28 -22.71
N VAL A 238 26.05 -2.11 -21.62
CA VAL A 238 24.80 -1.33 -21.61
C VAL A 238 24.92 -0.23 -20.56
N PRO A 239 25.39 0.97 -20.92
CA PRO A 239 25.53 2.05 -19.98
C PRO A 239 24.16 2.55 -19.50
N LYS A 240 24.11 2.98 -18.24
CA LYS A 240 22.89 3.50 -17.61
C LYS A 240 22.47 4.82 -18.27
N THR A 241 21.23 4.90 -18.74
CA THR A 241 20.65 6.18 -19.21
C THR A 241 20.04 6.93 -18.03
N ILE A 242 20.12 8.26 -18.10
CA ILE A 242 19.56 9.14 -17.09
C ILE A 242 18.05 9.20 -17.25
N ASN A 243 17.35 8.80 -16.22
CA ASN A 243 15.89 8.92 -16.17
C ASN A 243 15.45 10.27 -15.57
N LYS A 244 14.16 10.57 -15.67
CA LYS A 244 13.55 11.81 -15.17
C LYS A 244 13.83 12.08 -13.69
N LYS A 245 13.88 11.03 -12.85
CA LYS A 245 14.17 11.13 -11.42
C LYS A 245 15.61 11.57 -11.18
N MET A 246 16.57 10.98 -11.89
CA MET A 246 17.99 11.38 -11.83
C MET A 246 18.19 12.79 -12.36
N ALA A 247 17.53 13.17 -13.47
CA ALA A 247 17.61 14.51 -14.01
C ALA A 247 17.02 15.57 -13.05
N LYS A 248 16.01 15.24 -12.27
CA LYS A 248 15.48 16.11 -11.21
C LYS A 248 16.40 16.23 -9.99
N GLN A 249 17.20 15.22 -9.70
CA GLN A 249 18.09 15.18 -8.53
C GLN A 249 19.38 15.99 -8.75
N PHE A 250 19.82 16.11 -10.00
CA PHE A 250 21.09 16.76 -10.36
C PHE A 250 20.89 17.72 -11.52
N ASP A 251 21.01 19.02 -11.29
CA ASP A 251 20.74 20.09 -12.27
C ASP A 251 21.58 20.04 -13.55
N PHE A 252 22.74 19.34 -13.51
CA PHE A 252 23.64 19.19 -14.67
C PHE A 252 23.30 17.96 -15.55
N LEU A 253 22.36 17.12 -15.13
CA LEU A 253 21.93 15.93 -15.89
C LEU A 253 20.66 16.25 -16.70
N LYS A 254 20.60 15.71 -17.90
CA LYS A 254 19.41 15.78 -18.75
C LYS A 254 18.82 14.38 -18.92
N GLU A 255 17.51 14.28 -18.97
CA GLU A 255 16.81 13.07 -19.33
C GLU A 255 17.33 12.55 -20.69
N VAL A 256 17.51 11.22 -20.80
CA VAL A 256 18.09 10.49 -21.94
C VAL A 256 19.60 10.64 -22.17
N ASP A 257 20.30 11.42 -21.36
CA ASP A 257 21.76 11.40 -21.39
C ASP A 257 22.29 10.02 -20.94
N VAL A 258 23.41 9.61 -21.48
CA VAL A 258 24.09 8.36 -21.09
C VAL A 258 25.13 8.67 -20.01
N LEU A 259 25.09 7.95 -18.90
CA LEU A 259 26.10 8.05 -17.86
C LEU A 259 27.45 7.57 -18.39
N THR A 260 28.36 8.50 -18.55
CA THR A 260 29.77 8.24 -18.86
C THR A 260 30.58 8.17 -17.56
N ASP A 261 31.81 7.64 -17.62
CA ASP A 261 32.67 7.53 -16.45
C ASP A 261 32.86 8.84 -15.67
N CYS A 262 32.85 9.95 -16.37
CA CYS A 262 32.99 11.29 -15.77
C CYS A 262 31.79 11.70 -14.93
N LEU A 263 30.58 11.25 -15.29
CA LEU A 263 29.33 11.51 -14.54
C LEU A 263 29.15 10.52 -13.38
N LEU A 264 29.68 9.29 -13.50
CA LEU A 264 29.66 8.30 -12.42
C LEU A 264 30.54 8.73 -11.23
N TYR A 265 31.67 9.36 -11.48
CA TYR A 265 32.57 9.87 -10.41
C TYR A 265 31.99 11.05 -9.63
N THR A 266 31.11 11.85 -10.23
CA THR A 266 30.46 12.98 -9.54
C THR A 266 29.28 12.55 -8.67
N SER A 267 28.71 11.37 -8.89
CA SER A 267 27.65 10.80 -8.05
C SER A 267 28.14 10.02 -6.82
N ASP A 268 29.38 9.49 -6.88
CA ASP A 268 29.99 8.74 -5.77
C ASP A 268 30.85 9.61 -4.84
N SER A 269 31.08 10.87 -5.16
CA SER A 269 31.90 11.80 -4.34
C SER A 269 31.10 12.67 -3.37
N ALA A 270 29.84 12.33 -3.12
CA ALA A 270 28.98 12.99 -2.14
C ALA A 270 28.76 12.07 -0.92
N ASP A 271 29.89 11.63 -0.29
CA ASP A 271 29.99 11.16 1.09
C ASP A 271 30.70 12.18 1.97
#